data_90c096e65542ba4d46b5049d2441d79b
#
_entry.id   90c096e65542ba4d46b5049d2441d79b
#
_cell.length_a   1.000
_cell.length_b   1.000
_cell.length_c   1.000
_cell.angle_alpha   90.00
_cell.angle_beta   90.00
_cell.angle_gamma   90.00
#
_symmetry.space_group_name_H-M   'P 1'
#
loop_
_entity.id
_entity.type
_entity.pdbx_description
1 polymer ?
#
loop_
_entity_poly.entity_id
_entity_poly.type
_entity_poly.pdbx_seq_one_letter_code
_entity_poly.pdbx_strand_id
1 'polypeptide(L)'
;MEQQEVKGDAITPESNPIAYTLSVTTPDEVVAVVNNPEIKPHARPTYELTRNVFFVGFMVACKTSTSRRLARQCGLATIDLDAYIERRERRAINQIFAEQGEQAFRDMETQVLDEFAHKGPMLVSCGGGIVLREENREILKNNGFVVYLQVTAEQAVERVGDVSTRPLFKNLETARQTIAGRLPMYEDVASVSIDTVGKSINVVAQEIQEILEKEGVLCLRQG
;
A
#
# COMPACT_ATOMS: atom_id res chain seq x y z
N MET A 1 -39.36 -52.04 -22.93
CA MET A 1 -38.35 -51.66 -21.88
C MET A 1 -37.82 -50.34 -22.34
N GLU A 2 -38.46 -49.30 -21.82
CA GLU A 2 -38.18 -47.89 -22.10
C GLU A 2 -37.02 -47.41 -21.25
N GLN A 3 -35.99 -46.83 -21.90
CA GLN A 3 -34.94 -46.14 -21.22
C GLN A 3 -35.36 -44.65 -21.09
N GLN A 4 -35.58 -44.19 -19.88
CA GLN A 4 -35.81 -42.79 -19.55
C GLN A 4 -34.46 -42.05 -19.56
N GLU A 5 -34.31 -41.12 -20.47
CA GLU A 5 -33.27 -40.09 -20.43
C GLU A 5 -33.59 -39.07 -19.35
N VAL A 6 -32.69 -38.96 -18.41
CA VAL A 6 -32.68 -37.86 -17.43
C VAL A 6 -31.94 -36.69 -18.06
N LYS A 7 -32.68 -35.66 -18.42
CA LYS A 7 -32.12 -34.36 -18.80
C LYS A 7 -31.51 -33.70 -17.57
N GLY A 8 -30.21 -33.59 -17.52
CA GLY A 8 -29.49 -32.76 -16.60
C GLY A 8 -29.54 -31.31 -17.07
N ASP A 9 -30.11 -30.45 -16.24
CA ASP A 9 -30.11 -29.01 -16.46
C ASP A 9 -28.68 -28.48 -16.40
N ALA A 10 -28.26 -27.86 -17.51
CA ALA A 10 -27.00 -27.14 -17.62
C ALA A 10 -27.07 -25.88 -16.76
N ILE A 11 -26.31 -25.86 -15.69
CA ILE A 11 -26.02 -24.64 -14.92
C ILE A 11 -25.07 -23.82 -15.79
N THR A 12 -25.58 -22.75 -16.38
CA THR A 12 -24.77 -21.72 -17.02
C THR A 12 -24.02 -20.95 -15.92
N PRO A 13 -22.70 -20.78 -16.02
CA PRO A 13 -21.99 -19.89 -15.12
C PRO A 13 -22.30 -18.45 -15.51
N GLU A 14 -23.17 -17.79 -14.75
CA GLU A 14 -23.33 -16.34 -14.84
C GLU A 14 -22.01 -15.68 -14.43
N SER A 15 -21.39 -15.14 -15.43
CA SER A 15 -20.50 -13.98 -15.50
C SER A 15 -20.17 -13.31 -14.16
N ASN A 16 -18.95 -13.45 -13.74
CA ASN A 16 -18.32 -12.58 -12.77
C ASN A 16 -17.64 -11.43 -13.55
N PRO A 17 -18.20 -10.21 -13.58
CA PRO A 17 -17.60 -9.09 -14.31
C PRO A 17 -16.72 -8.26 -13.38
N ILE A 18 -15.59 -8.78 -12.97
CA ILE A 18 -14.53 -7.95 -12.42
C ILE A 18 -13.26 -8.21 -13.23
N ALA A 19 -13.35 -7.86 -14.51
CA ALA A 19 -12.17 -7.62 -15.32
C ALA A 19 -11.75 -6.16 -15.10
N TYR A 20 -10.74 -5.95 -14.26
CA TYR A 20 -10.08 -4.65 -14.17
C TYR A 20 -9.23 -4.47 -15.43
N THR A 21 -9.79 -3.85 -16.44
CA THR A 21 -9.01 -3.39 -17.59
C THR A 21 -8.37 -2.07 -17.22
N LEU A 22 -7.12 -2.11 -16.76
CA LEU A 22 -6.28 -0.93 -16.59
C LEU A 22 -5.69 -0.57 -17.96
N SER A 23 -6.34 0.32 -18.69
CA SER A 23 -5.72 1.03 -19.81
C SER A 23 -5.10 2.33 -19.29
N VAL A 24 -3.82 2.31 -18.97
CA VAL A 24 -3.03 3.51 -18.65
C VAL A 24 -2.03 3.69 -19.79
N THR A 25 -2.15 4.79 -20.52
CA THR A 25 -1.37 5.05 -21.75
C THR A 25 -0.30 6.13 -21.60
N THR A 26 -0.15 6.81 -20.46
CA THR A 26 0.96 7.79 -20.29
C THR A 26 1.47 7.87 -18.85
N PRO A 27 2.76 8.27 -18.65
CA PRO A 27 3.38 8.44 -17.33
C PRO A 27 2.76 9.54 -16.47
N ASP A 28 2.00 10.45 -17.06
CA ASP A 28 1.46 11.63 -16.38
C ASP A 28 0.06 11.41 -15.77
N GLU A 29 -0.55 10.26 -15.98
CA GLU A 29 -1.82 9.92 -15.37
C GLU A 29 -1.63 9.23 -14.02
N VAL A 30 -1.35 10.02 -12.99
CA VAL A 30 -1.71 9.67 -11.61
C VAL A 30 -3.24 9.75 -11.55
N VAL A 31 -3.91 8.79 -12.16
CA VAL A 31 -5.37 8.76 -12.15
C VAL A 31 -5.83 8.09 -10.88
N ALA A 32 -6.53 8.87 -10.09
CA ALA A 32 -7.48 8.34 -9.15
C ALA A 32 -8.25 7.20 -9.83
N VAL A 33 -8.08 5.97 -9.35
CA VAL A 33 -8.84 4.83 -9.82
C VAL A 33 -10.27 5.02 -9.37
N VAL A 34 -11.08 5.72 -10.14
CA VAL A 34 -12.53 5.52 -10.17
C VAL A 34 -13.07 6.02 -11.49
N ASN A 35 -13.06 5.21 -12.52
CA ASN A 35 -14.01 5.32 -13.60
C ASN A 35 -14.62 3.95 -13.89
N ASN A 36 -15.48 3.49 -12.99
CA ASN A 36 -16.49 2.52 -13.33
C ASN A 36 -17.81 3.29 -13.48
N PRO A 37 -18.40 3.37 -14.69
CA PRO A 37 -19.62 4.13 -14.95
C PRO A 37 -20.87 3.56 -14.24
N GLU A 38 -20.80 2.38 -13.65
CA GLU A 38 -21.91 1.78 -12.88
C GLU A 38 -21.85 2.11 -11.38
N ILE A 39 -20.77 2.68 -10.88
CA ILE A 39 -20.76 3.24 -9.54
C ILE A 39 -21.42 4.62 -9.67
N LYS A 40 -22.66 4.74 -9.19
CA LYS A 40 -23.31 6.04 -8.98
C LYS A 40 -22.27 6.98 -8.39
N PRO A 41 -22.12 8.21 -8.90
CA PRO A 41 -21.15 9.15 -8.37
C PRO A 41 -21.44 9.30 -6.87
N HIS A 42 -20.66 8.60 -6.06
CA HIS A 42 -20.67 8.85 -4.63
C HIS A 42 -20.32 10.32 -4.47
N ALA A 43 -21.05 10.95 -3.55
CA ALA A 43 -20.87 12.35 -3.23
C ALA A 43 -19.39 12.74 -3.32
N ARG A 44 -19.13 13.94 -3.89
CA ARG A 44 -17.79 14.54 -4.05
C ARG A 44 -16.92 14.19 -2.85
N PRO A 45 -15.61 14.00 -3.02
CA PRO A 45 -14.73 13.65 -1.91
C PRO A 45 -15.02 14.58 -0.73
N THR A 46 -15.38 13.94 0.38
CA THR A 46 -15.78 14.65 1.60
C THR A 46 -14.56 15.21 2.33
N TYR A 47 -13.37 14.72 1.96
CA TYR A 47 -12.13 15.04 2.65
C TYR A 47 -11.05 15.53 1.68
N GLU A 48 -10.09 16.28 2.23
CA GLU A 48 -8.85 16.67 1.57
C GLU A 48 -7.68 16.54 2.56
N LEU A 49 -6.49 16.31 2.03
CA LEU A 49 -5.27 16.26 2.80
C LEU A 49 -4.56 17.60 2.75
N THR A 50 -4.01 18.06 3.88
CA THR A 50 -3.19 19.28 3.96
C THR A 50 -1.72 19.00 3.59
N ARG A 51 -1.27 17.76 3.67
CA ARG A 51 0.08 17.28 3.31
C ARG A 51 0.04 15.80 2.95
N ASN A 52 1.14 15.27 2.41
CA ASN A 52 1.25 13.84 2.16
C ASN A 52 1.11 13.01 3.44
N VAL A 53 0.57 11.79 3.31
CA VAL A 53 0.55 10.79 4.37
C VAL A 53 1.32 9.56 3.89
N PHE A 54 2.48 9.33 4.48
CA PHE A 54 3.36 8.21 4.15
C PHE A 54 3.07 7.02 5.07
N PHE A 55 2.81 5.85 4.51
CA PHE A 55 2.67 4.61 5.25
C PHE A 55 3.99 3.86 5.23
N VAL A 56 4.62 3.74 6.37
CA VAL A 56 5.87 2.98 6.55
C VAL A 56 5.64 1.79 7.47
N GLY A 57 6.56 0.84 7.44
CA GLY A 57 6.51 -0.36 8.26
C GLY A 57 7.03 -1.58 7.51
N PHE A 58 7.23 -2.64 8.23
CA PHE A 58 7.78 -3.87 7.69
C PHE A 58 6.86 -4.45 6.59
N MET A 59 7.42 -5.35 5.73
CA MET A 59 6.57 -6.05 4.76
C MET A 59 5.45 -6.80 5.49
N VAL A 60 4.33 -7.02 4.83
CA VAL A 60 3.09 -7.58 5.37
C VAL A 60 2.40 -6.79 6.51
N ALA A 61 2.85 -5.59 6.85
CA ALA A 61 2.14 -4.68 7.74
C ALA A 61 0.86 -4.09 7.11
N CYS A 62 0.44 -4.58 5.96
CA CYS A 62 -0.80 -4.19 5.25
C CYS A 62 -0.87 -2.71 4.81
N LYS A 63 0.27 -2.05 4.62
CA LYS A 63 0.36 -0.63 4.22
C LYS A 63 -0.52 -0.30 3.01
N THR A 64 -0.33 -1.02 1.91
CA THR A 64 -1.07 -0.84 0.64
C THR A 64 -2.58 -1.05 0.82
N SER A 65 -2.98 -2.09 1.54
CA SER A 65 -4.39 -2.38 1.79
C SER A 65 -5.04 -1.32 2.66
N THR A 66 -4.33 -0.84 3.69
CA THR A 66 -4.79 0.20 4.60
C THR A 66 -4.91 1.54 3.89
N SER A 67 -3.87 1.96 3.14
CA SER A 67 -3.92 3.22 2.38
C SER A 67 -5.05 3.22 1.34
N ARG A 68 -5.24 2.11 0.60
CA ARG A 68 -6.35 1.95 -0.35
C ARG A 68 -7.73 1.95 0.33
N ARG A 69 -7.83 1.40 1.54
CA ARG A 69 -9.08 1.43 2.31
C ARG A 69 -9.41 2.85 2.74
N LEU A 70 -8.45 3.57 3.30
CA LEU A 70 -8.60 4.97 3.70
C LEU A 70 -8.91 5.87 2.50
N ALA A 71 -8.19 5.68 1.38
CA ALA A 71 -8.45 6.40 0.13
C ALA A 71 -9.92 6.29 -0.32
N ARG A 72 -10.46 5.07 -0.31
CA ARG A 72 -11.88 4.83 -0.68
C ARG A 72 -12.86 5.41 0.31
N GLN A 73 -12.56 5.39 1.61
CA GLN A 73 -13.40 5.99 2.64
C GLN A 73 -13.52 7.51 2.49
N CYS A 74 -12.39 8.17 2.24
CA CYS A 74 -12.27 9.62 2.27
C CYS A 74 -12.27 10.27 0.88
N GLY A 75 -12.30 9.49 -0.21
CA GLY A 75 -12.21 10.02 -1.58
C GLY A 75 -10.85 10.61 -1.93
N LEU A 76 -9.75 10.01 -1.42
CA LEU A 76 -8.39 10.52 -1.57
C LEU A 76 -7.61 9.77 -2.66
N ALA A 77 -6.61 10.43 -3.23
CA ALA A 77 -5.62 9.79 -4.09
C ALA A 77 -4.68 8.91 -3.26
N THR A 78 -4.27 7.77 -3.81
CA THR A 78 -3.27 6.89 -3.18
C THR A 78 -2.35 6.28 -4.21
N ILE A 79 -1.08 6.11 -3.83
CA ILE A 79 -0.06 5.45 -4.63
C ILE A 79 0.66 4.38 -3.79
N ASP A 80 1.10 3.31 -4.45
CA ASP A 80 2.03 2.32 -3.90
C ASP A 80 3.34 2.44 -4.66
N LEU A 81 4.43 2.79 -3.97
CA LEU A 81 5.72 3.08 -4.60
C LEU A 81 6.34 1.85 -5.24
N ASP A 82 6.23 0.67 -4.59
CA ASP A 82 6.76 -0.59 -5.14
C ASP A 82 6.07 -0.91 -6.48
N ALA A 83 4.75 -0.84 -6.50
CA ALA A 83 3.97 -1.06 -7.72
C ALA A 83 4.22 0.01 -8.80
N TYR A 84 4.52 1.24 -8.40
CA TYR A 84 4.88 2.31 -9.34
C TYR A 84 6.24 2.05 -9.98
N ILE A 85 7.25 1.64 -9.20
CA ILE A 85 8.59 1.28 -9.71
C ILE A 85 8.47 0.14 -10.72
N GLU A 86 7.75 -0.95 -10.40
CA GLU A 86 7.58 -2.08 -11.31
C GLU A 86 6.96 -1.67 -12.66
N ARG A 87 5.95 -0.79 -12.62
CA ARG A 87 5.32 -0.25 -13.85
C ARG A 87 6.26 0.63 -14.65
N ARG A 88 6.99 1.55 -13.99
CA ARG A 88 7.95 2.45 -14.64
C ARG A 88 9.07 1.69 -15.31
N GLU A 89 9.62 0.70 -14.61
CA GLU A 89 10.72 -0.11 -15.09
C GLU A 89 10.27 -1.26 -16.02
N ARG A 90 8.97 -1.55 -16.09
CA ARG A 90 8.38 -2.69 -16.82
C ARG A 90 9.00 -4.03 -16.41
N ARG A 91 9.40 -4.16 -15.18
CA ARG A 91 10.06 -5.33 -14.56
C ARG A 91 9.60 -5.50 -13.13
N ALA A 92 9.50 -6.74 -12.69
CA ALA A 92 9.26 -7.05 -11.29
C ALA A 92 10.47 -6.63 -10.43
N ILE A 93 10.25 -6.23 -9.18
CA ILE A 93 11.32 -5.85 -8.24
C ILE A 93 12.36 -6.95 -8.12
N ASN A 94 11.95 -8.22 -8.07
CA ASN A 94 12.88 -9.35 -8.01
C ASN A 94 13.81 -9.42 -9.24
N GLN A 95 13.33 -9.04 -10.42
CA GLN A 95 14.16 -8.96 -11.64
C GLN A 95 15.14 -7.79 -11.55
N ILE A 96 14.70 -6.64 -11.04
CA ILE A 96 15.58 -5.47 -10.83
C ILE A 96 16.72 -5.86 -9.88
N PHE A 97 16.41 -6.53 -8.76
CA PHE A 97 17.45 -7.02 -7.82
C PHE A 97 18.42 -8.01 -8.49
N ALA A 98 17.92 -8.94 -9.30
CA ALA A 98 18.75 -9.94 -9.97
C ALA A 98 19.65 -9.33 -11.06
N GLU A 99 19.17 -8.35 -11.81
CA GLU A 99 19.87 -7.78 -12.96
C GLU A 99 20.76 -6.58 -12.59
N GLN A 100 20.34 -5.76 -11.63
CA GLN A 100 21.01 -4.49 -11.32
C GLN A 100 21.48 -4.39 -9.85
N GLY A 101 21.05 -5.34 -9.00
CA GLY A 101 21.41 -5.38 -7.60
C GLY A 101 20.55 -4.48 -6.70
N GLU A 102 20.78 -4.62 -5.38
CA GLU A 102 19.99 -3.91 -4.37
C GLU A 102 20.21 -2.38 -4.46
N GLN A 103 21.45 -1.94 -4.70
CA GLN A 103 21.78 -0.52 -4.74
C GLN A 103 20.97 0.23 -5.80
N ALA A 104 20.88 -0.32 -7.02
CA ALA A 104 20.10 0.28 -8.10
C ALA A 104 18.62 0.40 -7.75
N PHE A 105 18.04 -0.64 -7.11
CA PHE A 105 16.67 -0.57 -6.61
C PHE A 105 16.49 0.53 -5.56
N ARG A 106 17.44 0.67 -4.60
CA ARG A 106 17.39 1.73 -3.59
C ARG A 106 17.49 3.12 -4.19
N ASP A 107 18.25 3.28 -5.27
CA ASP A 107 18.31 4.55 -6.00
C ASP A 107 16.96 4.89 -6.65
N MET A 108 16.30 3.91 -7.27
CA MET A 108 14.95 4.06 -7.82
C MET A 108 13.93 4.35 -6.73
N GLU A 109 14.00 3.67 -5.59
CA GLU A 109 13.13 3.87 -4.43
C GLU A 109 13.22 5.30 -3.91
N THR A 110 14.45 5.85 -3.78
CA THR A 110 14.68 7.24 -3.37
C THR A 110 14.13 8.24 -4.39
N GLN A 111 14.42 8.04 -5.69
CA GLN A 111 13.92 8.91 -6.75
C GLN A 111 12.38 8.98 -6.78
N VAL A 112 11.73 7.83 -6.66
CA VAL A 112 10.26 7.77 -6.67
C VAL A 112 9.66 8.36 -5.41
N LEU A 113 10.28 8.14 -4.25
CA LEU A 113 9.85 8.78 -3.00
C LEU A 113 9.90 10.31 -3.12
N ASP A 114 11.03 10.86 -3.61
CA ASP A 114 11.20 12.31 -3.79
C ASP A 114 10.19 12.88 -4.80
N GLU A 115 9.97 12.18 -5.93
CA GLU A 115 8.96 12.55 -6.91
C GLU A 115 7.57 12.70 -6.28
N PHE A 116 7.12 11.71 -5.50
CA PHE A 116 5.79 11.74 -4.89
C PHE A 116 5.71 12.63 -3.65
N ALA A 117 6.82 12.89 -2.97
CA ALA A 117 6.88 13.86 -1.89
C ALA A 117 6.49 15.28 -2.35
N HIS A 118 6.75 15.62 -3.62
CA HIS A 118 6.53 16.95 -4.20
C HIS A 118 5.33 17.05 -5.17
N LYS A 119 4.62 15.95 -5.45
CA LYS A 119 3.45 15.96 -6.37
C LYS A 119 2.18 16.56 -5.80
N GLY A 120 2.09 16.75 -4.50
CA GLY A 120 0.91 17.25 -3.81
C GLY A 120 0.31 16.22 -2.85
N PRO A 121 -0.64 16.65 -1.98
CA PRO A 121 -1.14 15.81 -0.91
C PRO A 121 -1.82 14.53 -1.39
N MET A 122 -1.29 13.38 -0.97
CA MET A 122 -1.86 12.07 -1.23
C MET A 122 -1.44 11.04 -0.17
N LEU A 123 -2.05 9.85 -0.22
CA LEU A 123 -1.66 8.70 0.59
C LEU A 123 -0.58 7.91 -0.16
N VAL A 124 0.59 7.74 0.44
CA VAL A 124 1.75 7.08 -0.17
C VAL A 124 2.11 5.82 0.60
N SER A 125 1.89 4.64 0.02
CA SER A 125 2.35 3.36 0.58
C SER A 125 3.80 3.12 0.17
N CYS A 126 4.70 3.11 1.15
CA CYS A 126 6.14 2.94 0.92
C CYS A 126 6.57 1.47 0.99
N GLY A 127 7.65 1.11 0.30
CA GLY A 127 8.31 -0.18 0.43
C GLY A 127 8.83 -0.43 1.85
N GLY A 128 8.97 -1.71 2.24
CA GLY A 128 9.44 -2.05 3.59
C GLY A 128 10.90 -1.68 3.86
N GLY A 129 11.68 -1.35 2.85
CA GLY A 129 13.06 -0.91 2.97
C GLY A 129 13.27 0.60 2.89
N ILE A 130 12.21 1.38 2.72
CA ILE A 130 12.28 2.82 2.49
C ILE A 130 13.11 3.56 3.54
N VAL A 131 13.07 3.13 4.79
CA VAL A 131 13.75 3.77 5.94
C VAL A 131 15.23 3.42 6.03
N LEU A 132 15.76 2.51 5.20
CA LEU A 132 17.15 2.06 5.30
C LEU A 132 18.15 3.16 4.93
N ARG A 133 17.77 4.07 4.04
CA ARG A 133 18.59 5.23 3.67
C ARG A 133 18.21 6.44 4.52
N GLU A 134 19.22 7.14 5.01
CA GLU A 134 19.02 8.39 5.76
C GLU A 134 18.33 9.45 4.93
N GLU A 135 18.73 9.59 3.66
CA GLU A 135 18.10 10.51 2.70
C GLU A 135 16.58 10.30 2.61
N ASN A 136 16.13 9.05 2.52
CA ASN A 136 14.69 8.74 2.50
C ASN A 136 14.00 9.13 3.81
N ARG A 137 14.67 8.93 4.95
CA ARG A 137 14.11 9.32 6.25
C ARG A 137 13.93 10.84 6.32
N GLU A 138 14.88 11.62 5.80
CA GLU A 138 14.76 13.07 5.73
C GLU A 138 13.63 13.52 4.78
N ILE A 139 13.51 12.88 3.60
CA ILE A 139 12.40 13.16 2.69
C ILE A 139 11.05 12.92 3.38
N LEU A 140 10.89 11.78 4.06
CA LEU A 140 9.66 11.42 4.76
C LEU A 140 9.31 12.45 5.84
N LYS A 141 10.27 12.80 6.72
CA LYS A 141 10.06 13.75 7.83
C LYS A 141 9.70 15.15 7.35
N ASN A 142 10.34 15.60 6.27
CA ASN A 142 10.20 16.97 5.80
C ASN A 142 8.95 17.20 4.92
N ASN A 143 8.39 16.13 4.31
CA ASN A 143 7.38 16.29 3.27
C ASN A 143 6.02 15.68 3.61
N GLY A 144 5.79 15.20 4.83
CA GLY A 144 4.47 14.67 5.16
C GLY A 144 4.27 14.21 6.60
N PHE A 145 3.13 13.58 6.81
CA PHE A 145 2.78 12.90 8.05
C PHE A 145 3.06 11.41 7.88
N VAL A 146 3.89 10.85 8.75
CA VAL A 146 4.36 9.47 8.61
C VAL A 146 3.60 8.56 9.57
N VAL A 147 2.84 7.62 9.03
CA VAL A 147 2.11 6.57 9.76
C VAL A 147 2.94 5.30 9.75
N TYR A 148 3.46 4.90 10.88
CA TYR A 148 4.16 3.64 11.06
C TYR A 148 3.18 2.53 11.44
N LEU A 149 2.98 1.55 10.56
CA LEU A 149 2.18 0.37 10.84
C LEU A 149 3.07 -0.72 11.44
N GLN A 150 2.88 -0.96 12.73
CA GLN A 150 3.64 -1.97 13.48
C GLN A 150 3.09 -3.37 13.20
N VAL A 151 4.00 -4.33 13.12
CA VAL A 151 3.70 -5.75 13.00
C VAL A 151 4.73 -6.53 13.80
N THR A 152 4.30 -7.56 14.53
CA THR A 152 5.25 -8.46 15.20
C THR A 152 5.87 -9.45 14.22
N ALA A 153 6.99 -10.06 14.59
CA ALA A 153 7.63 -11.08 13.77
C ALA A 153 6.73 -12.31 13.57
N GLU A 154 5.99 -12.68 14.61
CA GLU A 154 5.03 -13.77 14.59
C GLU A 154 3.94 -13.53 13.56
N GLN A 155 3.32 -12.34 13.59
CA GLN A 155 2.32 -11.93 12.60
C GLN A 155 2.91 -11.84 11.19
N ALA A 156 4.14 -11.34 11.07
CA ALA A 156 4.78 -11.21 9.77
C ALA A 156 5.00 -12.59 9.14
N VAL A 157 5.44 -13.57 9.91
CA VAL A 157 5.62 -14.96 9.45
C VAL A 157 4.27 -15.60 9.11
N GLU A 158 3.26 -15.46 9.99
CA GLU A 158 1.91 -15.98 9.75
C GLU A 158 1.28 -15.44 8.45
N ARG A 159 1.40 -14.12 8.21
CA ARG A 159 0.80 -13.45 7.04
C ARG A 159 1.52 -13.72 5.72
N VAL A 160 2.80 -14.14 5.75
CA VAL A 160 3.56 -14.45 4.52
C VAL A 160 3.03 -15.69 3.81
N GLY A 161 2.53 -16.68 4.55
CA GLY A 161 2.06 -17.96 4.02
C GLY A 161 3.15 -18.77 3.34
N ASP A 162 3.54 -18.40 2.11
CA ASP A 162 4.65 -19.03 1.37
C ASP A 162 5.95 -18.23 1.54
N VAL A 163 6.85 -18.76 2.35
CA VAL A 163 8.17 -18.16 2.65
C VAL A 163 9.19 -18.36 1.52
N SER A 164 8.92 -19.23 0.54
CA SER A 164 9.88 -19.59 -0.52
C SER A 164 10.26 -18.41 -1.41
N THR A 165 9.33 -17.46 -1.60
CA THR A 165 9.50 -16.29 -2.45
C THR A 165 10.11 -15.08 -1.73
N ARG A 166 10.36 -15.19 -0.41
CA ARG A 166 10.78 -14.04 0.43
C ARG A 166 11.95 -14.39 1.34
N PRO A 167 13.20 -14.15 0.90
CA PRO A 167 14.42 -14.55 1.62
C PRO A 167 14.51 -14.07 3.08
N LEU A 168 13.89 -12.92 3.40
CA LEU A 168 13.87 -12.34 4.76
C LEU A 168 12.99 -13.12 5.76
N PHE A 169 12.20 -14.09 5.28
CA PHE A 169 11.32 -14.93 6.10
C PHE A 169 11.73 -16.38 6.15
N LYS A 170 13.01 -16.69 5.93
CA LYS A 170 13.51 -18.07 6.01
C LYS A 170 13.13 -18.76 7.33
N ASN A 171 13.06 -18.00 8.42
CA ASN A 171 12.58 -18.45 9.72
C ASN A 171 12.15 -17.26 10.60
N LEU A 172 11.48 -17.54 11.71
CA LEU A 172 10.99 -16.56 12.66
C LEU A 172 12.13 -15.72 13.27
N GLU A 173 13.27 -16.33 13.54
CA GLU A 173 14.42 -15.64 14.13
C GLU A 173 14.99 -14.57 13.18
N THR A 174 15.14 -14.90 11.91
CA THR A 174 15.56 -13.92 10.88
C THR A 174 14.57 -12.77 10.76
N ALA A 175 13.26 -13.06 10.82
CA ALA A 175 12.23 -12.02 10.80
C ALA A 175 12.33 -11.12 12.04
N ARG A 176 12.50 -11.67 13.23
CA ARG A 176 12.70 -10.90 14.48
C ARG A 176 13.92 -10.00 14.42
N GLN A 177 15.05 -10.52 13.98
CA GLN A 177 16.29 -9.75 13.87
C GLN A 177 16.14 -8.60 12.85
N THR A 178 15.50 -8.87 11.70
CA THR A 178 15.30 -7.85 10.68
C THR A 178 14.34 -6.76 11.16
N ILE A 179 13.25 -7.11 11.85
CA ILE A 179 12.30 -6.15 12.40
C ILE A 179 12.98 -5.34 13.51
N ALA A 180 13.68 -5.99 14.45
CA ALA A 180 14.39 -5.32 15.53
C ALA A 180 15.45 -4.34 15.01
N GLY A 181 16.20 -4.73 13.97
CA GLY A 181 17.21 -3.86 13.35
C GLY A 181 16.63 -2.65 12.61
N ARG A 182 15.37 -2.72 12.15
CA ARG A 182 14.70 -1.61 11.43
C ARG A 182 13.80 -0.78 12.34
N LEU A 183 13.42 -1.28 13.49
CA LEU A 183 12.51 -0.62 14.43
C LEU A 183 12.92 0.82 14.74
N PRO A 184 14.18 1.11 15.13
CA PRO A 184 14.60 2.48 15.41
C PRO A 184 14.45 3.42 14.22
N MET A 185 14.62 2.91 12.98
CA MET A 185 14.50 3.70 11.76
C MET A 185 13.03 4.03 11.43
N TYR A 186 12.09 3.11 11.70
CA TYR A 186 10.67 3.40 11.56
C TYR A 186 10.20 4.39 12.62
N GLU A 187 10.67 4.24 13.87
CA GLU A 187 10.33 5.13 14.98
C GLU A 187 10.90 6.54 14.77
N ASP A 188 12.11 6.65 14.20
CA ASP A 188 12.75 7.96 13.88
C ASP A 188 11.92 8.82 12.92
N VAL A 189 11.22 8.19 11.97
CA VAL A 189 10.43 8.92 10.97
C VAL A 189 8.96 9.06 11.35
N ALA A 190 8.46 8.28 12.29
CA ALA A 190 7.04 8.18 12.59
C ALA A 190 6.47 9.44 13.24
N SER A 191 5.43 10.02 12.63
CA SER A 191 4.56 10.99 13.30
C SER A 191 3.59 10.29 14.25
N VAL A 192 3.17 9.08 13.90
CA VAL A 192 2.33 8.19 14.71
C VAL A 192 2.67 6.73 14.44
N SER A 193 2.59 5.90 15.49
CA SER A 193 2.73 4.45 15.40
C SER A 193 1.40 3.77 15.70
N ILE A 194 1.00 2.86 14.82
CA ILE A 194 -0.28 2.12 14.90
C ILE A 194 0.03 0.63 15.08
N ASP A 195 -0.37 0.07 16.19
CA ASP A 195 -0.35 -1.38 16.39
C ASP A 195 -1.44 -2.04 15.55
N THR A 196 -1.03 -3.00 14.71
CA THR A 196 -1.94 -3.75 13.83
C THR A 196 -2.31 -5.14 14.36
N VAL A 197 -1.86 -5.48 15.59
CA VAL A 197 -2.10 -6.80 16.19
C VAL A 197 -3.60 -7.00 16.44
N GLY A 198 -4.15 -8.09 15.91
CA GLY A 198 -5.56 -8.43 16.10
C GLY A 198 -6.57 -7.49 15.44
N LYS A 199 -6.13 -6.46 14.73
CA LYS A 199 -7.02 -5.49 14.08
C LYS A 199 -7.25 -5.84 12.61
N SER A 200 -8.49 -5.67 12.15
CA SER A 200 -8.81 -5.71 10.72
C SER A 200 -8.32 -4.44 10.02
N ILE A 201 -8.13 -4.51 8.69
CA ILE A 201 -7.78 -3.34 7.87
C ILE A 201 -8.79 -2.19 8.03
N ASN A 202 -10.07 -2.50 8.23
CA ASN A 202 -11.11 -1.49 8.43
C ASN A 202 -10.91 -0.73 9.75
N VAL A 203 -10.60 -1.44 10.83
CA VAL A 203 -10.34 -0.85 12.15
C VAL A 203 -9.08 0.02 12.10
N VAL A 204 -7.99 -0.47 11.48
CA VAL A 204 -6.75 0.28 11.33
C VAL A 204 -6.97 1.56 10.49
N ALA A 205 -7.71 1.46 9.38
CA ALA A 205 -8.00 2.61 8.53
C ALA A 205 -8.86 3.66 9.27
N GLN A 206 -9.84 3.22 10.07
CA GLN A 206 -10.66 4.12 10.88
C GLN A 206 -9.84 4.84 11.96
N GLU A 207 -9.00 4.11 12.68
CA GLU A 207 -8.09 4.68 13.68
C GLU A 207 -7.16 5.74 13.07
N ILE A 208 -6.61 5.45 11.89
CA ILE A 208 -5.77 6.41 11.16
C ILE A 208 -6.57 7.64 10.74
N GLN A 209 -7.79 7.47 10.23
CA GLN A 209 -8.66 8.59 9.86
C GLN A 209 -8.86 9.53 11.04
N GLU A 210 -9.25 9.02 12.20
CA GLU A 210 -9.49 9.80 13.42
C GLU A 210 -8.23 10.56 13.87
N ILE A 211 -7.05 9.92 13.77
CA ILE A 211 -5.78 10.58 14.08
C ILE A 211 -5.48 11.70 13.10
N LEU A 212 -5.62 11.46 11.80
CA LEU A 212 -5.34 12.46 10.77
C LEU A 212 -6.29 13.67 10.87
N GLU A 213 -7.56 13.44 11.23
CA GLU A 213 -8.52 14.51 11.49
C GLU A 213 -8.10 15.34 12.73
N LYS A 214 -7.75 14.67 13.83
CA LYS A 214 -7.28 15.31 15.06
C LYS A 214 -6.01 16.14 14.86
N GLU A 215 -5.07 15.65 14.05
CA GLU A 215 -3.81 16.32 13.73
C GLU A 215 -3.96 17.41 12.63
N GLY A 216 -5.17 17.64 12.11
CA GLY A 216 -5.43 18.59 11.04
C GLY A 216 -4.78 18.26 9.71
N VAL A 217 -4.42 16.98 9.51
CA VAL A 217 -3.86 16.46 8.26
C VAL A 217 -4.96 16.09 7.27
N LEU A 218 -6.10 15.63 7.79
CA LEU A 218 -7.30 15.30 7.03
C LEU A 218 -8.42 16.25 7.44
N CYS A 219 -8.96 17.00 6.49
CA CYS A 219 -9.99 18.00 6.73
C CYS A 219 -11.22 17.71 5.86
N LEU A 220 -12.41 18.06 6.36
CA LEU A 220 -13.61 18.08 5.54
C LEU A 220 -13.45 19.16 4.46
N ARG A 221 -13.70 18.78 3.22
CA ARG A 221 -13.70 19.70 2.10
C ARG A 221 -14.84 20.69 2.26
N GLN A 222 -14.49 21.97 2.36
CA GLN A 222 -15.49 23.02 2.33
C GLN A 222 -16.08 23.07 0.92
N GLY A 223 -17.39 22.89 0.79
CA GLY A 223 -18.13 22.83 -0.47
C GLY A 223 -18.24 24.18 -1.17
#